data_9b0fa5ee6f9127683652b6a46e1fc96d
#
_entry.id   9b0fa5ee6f9127683652b6a46e1fc96d
#
_cell.length_a   1.000
_cell.length_b   1.000
_cell.length_c   1.000
_cell.angle_alpha   90.00
_cell.angle_beta   90.00
_cell.angle_gamma   90.00
#
_symmetry.space_group_name_H-M   'P 1'
#
loop_
_entity.id
_entity.type
_entity.pdbx_description
1 polymer ?
#
loop_
_entity_poly.entity_id
_entity_poly.type
_entity_poly.pdbx_seq_one_letter_code
_entity_poly.pdbx_strand_id
1 'polypeptide(L)'
;MKIGLLLPAKLSLDGAGNGVRAQALAQAAALEQCGVSVALLNPWVTWDQQSVEIVHFYSGGMPMFGIGRRRGAQGSPKLLFSPIIDSNEPNYRYQLAAGLGTVLPKLFTIPGELRRQAMGADLVVCRSEHEKGRVIDGLGIDPDKVRVVLNGVNAPGSVDAAPVLARLNLPDEFALHVSSYAQPRKNVVRLAEAVGPTGIPLVIAGTAAPGVVLERLKGLARKYSNIRLFGFMESSDLAALYSACRVFCLPSIHEGTGLVALDAAAYGAEVVITRNGGPPDYFGRWGRYVDPYDVDTIRRAVVEAWKAPRTGELRRHVLETLTWEKSAQQLIAAYEEILNIR
;
A
#
# COMPACT_ATOMS: atom_id res chain seq x y z
N MET A 1 2.00 -0.90 27.43
CA MET A 1 2.47 -0.02 26.37
C MET A 1 1.27 0.63 25.71
N LYS A 2 1.25 1.96 25.62
CA LYS A 2 0.19 2.74 24.98
C LYS A 2 0.75 3.54 23.81
N ILE A 3 0.26 3.23 22.60
CA ILE A 3 0.74 3.80 21.34
C ILE A 3 -0.26 4.78 20.77
N GLY A 4 0.20 5.95 20.38
CA GLY A 4 -0.60 6.93 19.67
C GLY A 4 -0.32 6.87 18.17
N LEU A 5 -1.31 6.59 17.34
CA LEU A 5 -1.19 6.66 15.88
C LEU A 5 -1.59 8.04 15.39
N LEU A 6 -0.70 8.68 14.66
CA LEU A 6 -0.93 10.01 14.10
C LEU A 6 -0.92 9.93 12.57
N LEU A 7 -2.05 10.29 11.98
CA LEU A 7 -2.27 10.31 10.54
C LEU A 7 -2.41 11.75 10.03
N PRO A 8 -2.00 12.04 8.79
CA PRO A 8 -2.32 13.32 8.16
C PRO A 8 -3.84 13.59 8.17
N ALA A 9 -4.24 14.77 8.59
CA ALA A 9 -5.66 15.15 8.70
C ALA A 9 -6.45 14.96 7.38
N LYS A 10 -5.79 15.12 6.23
CA LYS A 10 -6.38 14.85 4.91
C LYS A 10 -6.95 13.44 4.79
N LEU A 11 -6.34 12.45 5.44
CA LEU A 11 -6.77 11.04 5.31
C LEU A 11 -8.13 10.77 5.97
N SER A 12 -8.58 11.63 6.88
CA SER A 12 -9.93 11.56 7.43
C SER A 12 -11.01 12.01 6.43
N LEU A 13 -10.61 12.79 5.41
CA LEU A 13 -11.48 13.31 4.37
C LEU A 13 -11.52 12.42 3.11
N ASP A 14 -10.49 11.59 2.90
CA ASP A 14 -10.33 10.77 1.68
C ASP A 14 -11.26 9.53 1.62
N GLY A 15 -12.09 9.28 2.63
CA GLY A 15 -12.99 8.13 2.68
C GLY A 15 -12.28 6.77 2.79
N ALA A 16 -12.99 5.68 2.48
CA ALA A 16 -12.50 4.31 2.68
C ALA A 16 -11.38 3.86 1.71
N GLY A 17 -11.19 4.55 0.59
CA GLY A 17 -10.28 4.13 -0.49
C GLY A 17 -8.80 4.51 -0.32
N ASN A 18 -8.37 5.01 0.85
CA ASN A 18 -6.99 5.43 1.06
C ASN A 18 -6.14 4.33 1.69
N GLY A 19 -5.11 3.85 0.97
CA GLY A 19 -4.24 2.75 1.40
C GLY A 19 -3.45 3.03 2.68
N VAL A 20 -3.03 4.29 2.95
CA VAL A 20 -2.31 4.65 4.17
C VAL A 20 -3.23 4.54 5.39
N ARG A 21 -4.46 5.05 5.26
CA ARG A 21 -5.48 4.93 6.30
C ARG A 21 -5.83 3.47 6.55
N ALA A 22 -6.04 2.68 5.49
CA ALA A 22 -6.33 1.25 5.60
C ALA A 22 -5.20 0.50 6.33
N GLN A 23 -3.94 0.76 5.97
CA GLN A 23 -2.77 0.19 6.65
C GLN A 23 -2.78 0.54 8.14
N ALA A 24 -2.88 1.82 8.50
CA ALA A 24 -2.78 2.26 9.89
C ALA A 24 -3.91 1.69 10.76
N LEU A 25 -5.15 1.63 10.24
CA LEU A 25 -6.29 1.05 10.96
C LEU A 25 -6.16 -0.46 11.11
N ALA A 26 -5.66 -1.17 10.10
CA ALA A 26 -5.43 -2.61 10.18
C ALA A 26 -4.31 -2.94 11.19
N GLN A 27 -3.22 -2.15 11.19
CA GLN A 27 -2.15 -2.28 12.17
C GLN A 27 -2.65 -1.96 13.59
N ALA A 28 -3.50 -0.92 13.77
CA ALA A 28 -4.12 -0.61 15.06
C ALA A 28 -4.92 -1.80 15.60
N ALA A 29 -5.82 -2.34 14.78
CA ALA A 29 -6.65 -3.48 15.18
C ALA A 29 -5.81 -4.73 15.53
N ALA A 30 -4.76 -5.00 14.77
CA ALA A 30 -3.88 -6.13 15.04
C ALA A 30 -3.02 -5.92 16.30
N LEU A 31 -2.55 -4.70 16.55
CA LEU A 31 -1.84 -4.35 17.79
C LEU A 31 -2.75 -4.52 19.02
N GLU A 32 -4.02 -4.10 18.94
CA GLU A 32 -5.00 -4.28 20.01
C GLU A 32 -5.27 -5.76 20.28
N GLN A 33 -5.38 -6.59 19.24
CA GLN A 33 -5.49 -8.05 19.38
C GLN A 33 -4.26 -8.68 20.04
N CYS A 34 -3.08 -8.09 19.87
CA CYS A 34 -1.84 -8.48 20.56
C CYS A 34 -1.69 -7.84 21.97
N GLY A 35 -2.73 -7.18 22.51
CA GLY A 35 -2.73 -6.62 23.86
C GLY A 35 -2.06 -5.24 24.01
N VAL A 36 -1.77 -4.55 22.92
CA VAL A 36 -1.24 -3.18 22.92
C VAL A 36 -2.39 -2.19 22.95
N SER A 37 -2.34 -1.21 23.86
CA SER A 37 -3.32 -0.11 23.87
C SER A 37 -3.02 0.88 22.76
N VAL A 38 -3.95 1.09 21.83
CA VAL A 38 -3.80 1.99 20.69
C VAL A 38 -4.78 3.16 20.77
N ALA A 39 -4.31 4.36 20.50
CA ALA A 39 -5.12 5.57 20.40
C ALA A 39 -4.90 6.26 19.07
N LEU A 40 -5.96 6.60 18.35
CA LEU A 40 -5.86 7.53 17.22
C LEU A 40 -5.72 8.94 17.78
N LEU A 41 -4.56 9.57 17.52
CA LEU A 41 -4.27 10.88 18.09
C LEU A 41 -5.04 11.99 17.38
N ASN A 42 -5.61 12.88 18.20
CA ASN A 42 -6.23 14.10 17.73
C ASN A 42 -5.14 15.19 17.64
N PRO A 43 -4.86 15.78 16.45
CA PRO A 43 -3.85 16.81 16.29
C PRO A 43 -4.18 18.14 17.02
N TRP A 44 -5.42 18.30 17.48
CA TRP A 44 -5.88 19.48 18.21
C TRP A 44 -5.74 19.37 19.74
N VAL A 45 -5.29 18.20 20.25
CA VAL A 45 -5.06 17.94 21.67
C VAL A 45 -3.57 17.73 21.88
N THR A 46 -3.01 18.26 22.97
CA THR A 46 -1.60 18.11 23.29
C THR A 46 -1.25 16.65 23.65
N TRP A 47 -0.02 16.22 23.41
CA TRP A 47 0.38 14.81 23.58
C TRP A 47 0.39 14.35 25.04
N ASP A 48 0.77 15.22 25.95
CA ASP A 48 0.70 14.99 27.40
C ASP A 48 -0.75 14.69 27.87
N GLN A 49 -1.73 15.39 27.32
CA GLN A 49 -3.16 15.13 27.58
C GLN A 49 -3.61 13.76 27.00
N GLN A 50 -2.93 13.26 25.98
CA GLN A 50 -3.27 11.97 25.36
C GLN A 50 -2.55 10.78 26.03
N SER A 51 -1.55 11.05 26.88
CA SER A 51 -0.87 10.04 27.75
C SER A 51 -0.35 8.81 26.97
N VAL A 52 0.38 9.01 25.88
CA VAL A 52 0.97 7.93 25.09
C VAL A 52 2.49 7.85 25.31
N GLU A 53 3.05 6.63 25.24
CA GLU A 53 4.49 6.39 25.39
C GLU A 53 5.22 6.57 24.06
N ILE A 54 4.55 6.22 22.94
CA ILE A 54 5.07 6.32 21.58
C ILE A 54 4.04 7.04 20.71
N VAL A 55 4.50 7.94 19.86
CA VAL A 55 3.75 8.45 18.73
C VAL A 55 4.29 7.82 17.46
N HIS A 56 3.51 6.95 16.85
CA HIS A 56 3.77 6.39 15.53
C HIS A 56 3.04 7.22 14.48
N PHE A 57 3.78 7.97 13.67
CA PHE A 57 3.20 8.81 12.63
C PHE A 57 3.46 8.27 11.23
N TYR A 58 2.42 8.36 10.40
CA TYR A 58 2.40 7.79 9.06
C TYR A 58 2.43 8.87 8.00
N SER A 59 3.12 8.60 6.88
CA SER A 59 3.29 9.52 5.76
C SER A 59 4.05 10.78 6.17
N GLY A 60 4.99 11.16 5.39
CA GLY A 60 5.83 12.32 5.67
C GLY A 60 5.51 13.52 4.79
N GLY A 61 6.41 14.49 4.83
CA GLY A 61 6.34 15.70 4.05
C GLY A 61 5.46 16.78 4.68
N MET A 62 4.83 17.61 3.85
CA MET A 62 4.08 18.78 4.30
C MET A 62 2.95 18.48 5.32
N PRO A 63 2.14 17.41 5.13
CA PRO A 63 1.04 17.13 6.07
C PRO A 63 1.50 16.88 7.51
N MET A 64 2.77 16.51 7.69
CA MET A 64 3.38 16.19 8.98
C MET A 64 4.52 17.15 9.34
N PHE A 65 4.48 18.36 8.76
CA PHE A 65 5.53 19.35 8.95
C PHE A 65 5.81 19.65 10.44
N GLY A 66 7.08 19.63 10.79
CA GLY A 66 7.56 20.00 12.12
C GLY A 66 7.48 18.92 13.21
N ILE A 67 6.87 17.74 12.96
CA ILE A 67 6.75 16.67 13.98
C ILE A 67 8.12 16.22 14.46
N GLY A 68 9.06 15.91 13.56
CA GLY A 68 10.42 15.48 13.91
C GLY A 68 11.29 16.57 14.56
N ARG A 69 10.82 17.81 14.68
CA ARG A 69 11.55 18.91 15.36
C ARG A 69 11.30 18.97 16.86
N ARG A 70 10.30 18.28 17.36
CA ARG A 70 10.00 18.23 18.80
C ARG A 70 10.91 17.20 19.46
N ARG A 71 12.13 17.64 19.85
CA ARG A 71 13.02 16.87 20.71
C ARG A 71 13.01 17.45 22.13
N GLY A 72 12.84 16.56 23.12
CA GLY A 72 13.56 16.66 24.36
C GLY A 72 12.95 17.47 25.49
N ALA A 73 11.63 17.59 25.63
CA ALA A 73 11.10 17.79 26.98
C ALA A 73 11.15 16.44 27.71
N GLN A 74 11.68 16.38 28.93
CA GLN A 74 11.66 15.20 29.78
C GLN A 74 10.21 14.70 29.90
N GLY A 75 9.94 13.43 29.54
CA GLY A 75 8.57 12.88 29.50
C GLY A 75 7.85 12.98 28.15
N SER A 76 8.49 13.46 27.09
CA SER A 76 7.90 13.43 25.75
C SER A 76 7.83 12.01 25.20
N PRO A 77 6.76 11.63 24.47
CA PRO A 77 6.67 10.31 23.86
C PRO A 77 7.80 10.08 22.86
N LYS A 78 8.21 8.84 22.71
CA LYS A 78 9.12 8.41 21.63
C LYS A 78 8.44 8.55 20.28
N LEU A 79 9.24 8.75 19.22
CA LEU A 79 8.74 8.94 17.88
C LEU A 79 9.12 7.76 16.97
N LEU A 80 8.14 7.08 16.41
CA LEU A 80 8.32 6.11 15.33
C LEU A 80 7.72 6.67 14.04
N PHE A 81 8.46 6.58 12.95
CA PHE A 81 8.07 7.16 11.67
C PHE A 81 7.90 6.12 10.57
N SER A 82 6.73 6.07 9.95
CA SER A 82 6.46 5.33 8.70
C SER A 82 6.34 6.30 7.53
N PRO A 83 7.39 6.46 6.70
CA PRO A 83 7.47 7.52 5.69
C PRO A 83 6.47 7.35 4.54
N ILE A 84 6.17 6.13 4.13
CA ILE A 84 5.26 5.78 3.04
C ILE A 84 5.63 6.52 1.74
N ILE A 85 6.78 6.14 1.19
CA ILE A 85 7.33 6.76 -0.02
C ILE A 85 6.98 5.93 -1.25
N ASP A 86 6.01 6.40 -2.04
CA ASP A 86 5.62 5.82 -3.33
C ASP A 86 6.22 6.61 -4.48
N SER A 87 7.42 6.24 -4.93
CA SER A 87 8.12 6.96 -5.99
C SER A 87 9.12 6.09 -6.73
N ASN A 88 9.18 6.24 -8.07
CA ASN A 88 10.20 5.65 -8.94
C ASN A 88 11.43 6.56 -9.14
N GLU A 89 11.43 7.74 -8.54
CA GLU A 89 12.58 8.65 -8.67
C GLU A 89 13.85 7.98 -8.12
N PRO A 90 14.99 8.09 -8.80
CA PRO A 90 16.22 7.47 -8.32
C PRO A 90 16.74 8.12 -7.02
N ASN A 91 17.48 7.37 -6.22
CA ASN A 91 17.94 7.81 -4.90
C ASN A 91 18.78 9.09 -4.96
N TYR A 92 19.60 9.30 -6.01
CA TYR A 92 20.40 10.51 -6.14
C TYR A 92 19.57 11.80 -6.22
N ARG A 93 18.35 11.76 -6.81
CA ARG A 93 17.43 12.92 -6.81
C ARG A 93 16.92 13.24 -5.42
N TYR A 94 16.64 12.21 -4.62
CA TYR A 94 16.28 12.37 -3.22
C TYR A 94 17.44 12.98 -2.42
N GLN A 95 18.67 12.50 -2.62
CA GLN A 95 19.89 13.04 -1.98
C GLN A 95 20.07 14.53 -2.30
N LEU A 96 19.99 14.89 -3.59
CA LEU A 96 20.13 16.28 -4.03
C LEU A 96 19.04 17.17 -3.42
N ALA A 97 17.78 16.76 -3.50
CA ALA A 97 16.66 17.54 -2.99
C ALA A 97 16.66 17.64 -1.45
N ALA A 98 17.07 16.58 -0.75
CA ALA A 98 17.26 16.58 0.69
C ALA A 98 18.43 17.49 1.11
N GLY A 99 19.55 17.44 0.37
CA GLY A 99 20.72 18.28 0.57
C GLY A 99 20.41 19.77 0.37
N LEU A 100 19.73 20.13 -0.72
CA LEU A 100 19.30 21.50 -0.98
C LEU A 100 18.45 22.09 0.15
N GLY A 101 17.53 21.30 0.72
CA GLY A 101 16.70 21.70 1.85
C GLY A 101 17.49 21.94 3.16
N THR A 102 18.72 21.41 3.29
CA THR A 102 19.60 21.67 4.42
C THR A 102 20.46 22.91 4.21
N VAL A 103 20.95 23.14 3.00
CA VAL A 103 21.82 24.29 2.65
C VAL A 103 21.03 25.57 2.49
N LEU A 104 19.79 25.49 1.99
CA LEU A 104 18.91 26.64 1.79
C LEU A 104 17.70 26.53 2.74
N PRO A 105 17.77 27.09 3.96
CA PRO A 105 16.72 26.91 4.98
C PRO A 105 15.32 27.40 4.59
N LYS A 106 15.21 28.26 3.58
CA LYS A 106 13.93 28.76 3.04
C LYS A 106 13.39 27.92 1.89
N LEU A 107 14.18 26.96 1.38
CA LEU A 107 13.74 26.07 0.31
C LEU A 107 13.07 24.85 0.91
N PHE A 108 11.75 24.75 0.72
CA PHE A 108 11.01 23.54 1.06
C PHE A 108 11.11 22.52 -0.06
N THR A 109 11.60 21.33 0.27
CA THR A 109 11.53 20.14 -0.60
C THR A 109 10.90 18.99 0.16
N ILE A 110 10.10 18.16 -0.51
CA ILE A 110 9.51 16.98 0.11
C ILE A 110 10.58 16.03 0.65
N PRO A 111 11.65 15.67 -0.11
CA PRO A 111 12.74 14.84 0.42
C PRO A 111 13.48 15.47 1.61
N GLY A 112 13.66 16.78 1.61
CA GLY A 112 14.28 17.50 2.74
C GLY A 112 13.45 17.42 4.02
N GLU A 113 12.12 17.52 3.90
CA GLU A 113 11.23 17.37 5.06
C GLU A 113 11.14 15.92 5.54
N LEU A 114 11.04 14.94 4.61
CA LEU A 114 11.11 13.52 4.93
C LEU A 114 12.39 13.17 5.70
N ARG A 115 13.54 13.70 5.24
CA ARG A 115 14.82 13.53 5.94
C ARG A 115 14.77 14.11 7.35
N ARG A 116 14.27 15.35 7.52
CA ARG A 116 14.16 15.99 8.85
C ARG A 116 13.27 15.18 9.80
N GLN A 117 12.15 14.66 9.31
CA GLN A 117 11.24 13.83 10.07
C GLN A 117 11.89 12.50 10.48
N ALA A 118 12.56 11.83 9.54
CA ALA A 118 13.27 10.59 9.79
C ALA A 118 14.46 10.77 10.76
N MET A 119 15.23 11.85 10.62
CA MET A 119 16.31 12.19 11.57
C MET A 119 15.79 12.47 12.97
N GLY A 120 14.61 13.12 13.07
CA GLY A 120 13.96 13.46 14.33
C GLY A 120 13.26 12.27 15.02
N ALA A 121 12.94 11.20 14.31
CA ALA A 121 12.36 9.99 14.88
C ALA A 121 13.41 9.16 15.64
N ASP A 122 12.97 8.42 16.66
CA ASP A 122 13.80 7.43 17.35
C ASP A 122 14.02 6.20 16.45
N LEU A 123 13.02 5.81 15.67
CA LEU A 123 13.08 4.71 14.70
C LEU A 123 12.24 5.03 13.45
N VAL A 124 12.66 4.49 12.31
CA VAL A 124 11.92 4.57 11.03
C VAL A 124 11.51 3.17 10.62
N VAL A 125 10.22 2.99 10.31
CA VAL A 125 9.68 1.71 9.86
C VAL A 125 9.24 1.81 8.41
N CYS A 126 9.90 1.05 7.55
CA CYS A 126 9.60 0.93 6.13
C CYS A 126 8.77 -0.33 5.87
N ARG A 127 7.90 -0.29 4.87
CA ARG A 127 7.04 -1.42 4.49
C ARG A 127 7.65 -2.32 3.41
N SER A 128 8.91 -2.08 3.02
CA SER A 128 9.65 -2.90 2.05
C SER A 128 11.16 -2.62 2.11
N GLU A 129 11.98 -3.55 1.62
CA GLU A 129 13.43 -3.33 1.45
C GLU A 129 13.69 -2.22 0.41
N HIS A 130 12.83 -2.10 -0.60
CA HIS A 130 12.91 -1.00 -1.56
C HIS A 130 12.75 0.37 -0.88
N GLU A 131 11.75 0.51 -0.01
CA GLU A 131 11.53 1.75 0.75
C GLU A 131 12.66 2.01 1.75
N LYS A 132 13.16 0.96 2.43
CA LYS A 132 14.34 1.05 3.31
C LYS A 132 15.56 1.56 2.56
N GLY A 133 15.87 1.03 1.38
CA GLY A 133 16.95 1.54 0.52
C GLY A 133 16.76 3.02 0.18
N ARG A 134 15.53 3.45 -0.09
CA ARG A 134 15.19 4.86 -0.32
C ARG A 134 15.47 5.74 0.90
N VAL A 135 15.12 5.26 2.09
CA VAL A 135 15.34 5.99 3.35
C VAL A 135 16.83 6.07 3.68
N ILE A 136 17.57 4.97 3.52
CA ILE A 136 19.01 4.92 3.83
C ILE A 136 19.77 5.71 2.76
N ASP A 137 19.68 5.30 1.49
CA ASP A 137 20.51 5.85 0.42
C ASP A 137 19.98 7.20 -0.08
N GLY A 138 18.63 7.33 -0.21
CA GLY A 138 18.01 8.54 -0.75
C GLY A 138 17.91 9.68 0.24
N LEU A 139 17.62 9.41 1.50
CA LEU A 139 17.50 10.43 2.55
C LEU A 139 18.73 10.52 3.45
N GLY A 140 19.68 9.58 3.39
CA GLY A 140 20.90 9.55 4.21
C GLY A 140 20.59 9.31 5.69
N ILE A 141 19.69 8.39 5.99
CA ILE A 141 19.34 7.98 7.36
C ILE A 141 20.22 6.80 7.77
N ASP A 142 20.66 6.82 9.01
CA ASP A 142 21.45 5.74 9.62
C ASP A 142 20.71 4.40 9.50
N PRO A 143 21.31 3.36 8.91
CA PRO A 143 20.74 2.03 8.79
C PRO A 143 20.27 1.44 10.12
N ASP A 144 20.97 1.74 11.22
CA ASP A 144 20.61 1.25 12.55
C ASP A 144 19.27 1.79 13.07
N LYS A 145 18.80 2.88 12.49
CA LYS A 145 17.49 3.48 12.77
C LYS A 145 16.35 2.97 11.88
N VAL A 146 16.62 2.05 10.94
CA VAL A 146 15.61 1.65 9.94
C VAL A 146 15.26 0.19 10.09
N ARG A 147 13.98 -0.10 10.22
CA ARG A 147 13.44 -1.48 10.25
C ARG A 147 12.46 -1.67 9.10
N VAL A 148 12.35 -2.91 8.63
CA VAL A 148 11.29 -3.28 7.68
C VAL A 148 10.21 -4.05 8.43
N VAL A 149 8.98 -3.58 8.31
CA VAL A 149 7.79 -4.26 8.79
C VAL A 149 6.80 -4.33 7.63
N LEU A 150 6.62 -5.53 7.11
CA LEU A 150 5.72 -5.75 6.00
C LEU A 150 4.26 -5.57 6.43
N ASN A 151 3.45 -5.06 5.52
CA ASN A 151 2.00 -5.02 5.70
C ASN A 151 1.42 -6.43 5.66
N GLY A 152 0.26 -6.60 6.25
CA GLY A 152 -0.42 -7.89 6.28
C GLY A 152 -1.72 -7.91 5.49
N VAL A 153 -2.37 -9.06 5.57
CA VAL A 153 -3.72 -9.31 5.08
C VAL A 153 -4.49 -10.04 6.18
N ASN A 154 -5.81 -9.90 6.17
CA ASN A 154 -6.69 -10.73 6.98
C ASN A 154 -6.99 -12.04 6.24
N ALA A 155 -7.07 -13.14 6.97
CA ALA A 155 -7.58 -14.37 6.39
C ALA A 155 -9.04 -14.15 5.93
N PRO A 156 -9.35 -14.45 4.64
CA PRO A 156 -10.70 -14.25 4.16
C PRO A 156 -11.68 -15.24 4.78
N GLY A 157 -12.89 -14.76 5.07
CA GLY A 157 -14.02 -15.63 5.40
C GLY A 157 -14.52 -16.40 4.17
N SER A 158 -15.45 -17.32 4.40
CA SER A 158 -16.20 -17.96 3.31
C SER A 158 -17.12 -16.94 2.65
N VAL A 159 -17.08 -16.84 1.33
CA VAL A 159 -17.89 -15.92 0.53
C VAL A 159 -18.60 -16.69 -0.56
N ASP A 160 -19.94 -16.59 -0.61
CA ASP A 160 -20.70 -17.00 -1.78
C ASP A 160 -20.72 -15.83 -2.79
N ALA A 161 -19.95 -16.00 -3.87
CA ALA A 161 -19.88 -14.98 -4.92
C ALA A 161 -21.05 -15.02 -5.89
N ALA A 162 -21.78 -16.13 -6.02
CA ALA A 162 -22.77 -16.32 -7.07
C ALA A 162 -23.86 -15.25 -7.13
N PRO A 163 -24.45 -14.77 -6.00
CA PRO A 163 -25.46 -13.71 -6.06
C PRO A 163 -24.92 -12.38 -6.59
N VAL A 164 -23.66 -12.05 -6.22
CA VAL A 164 -23.01 -10.80 -6.65
C VAL A 164 -22.65 -10.89 -8.14
N LEU A 165 -22.09 -12.02 -8.59
CA LEU A 165 -21.75 -12.24 -10.00
C LEU A 165 -22.98 -12.18 -10.90
N ALA A 166 -24.08 -12.82 -10.49
CA ALA A 166 -25.35 -12.78 -11.20
C ALA A 166 -25.90 -11.34 -11.29
N ARG A 167 -25.91 -10.60 -10.19
CA ARG A 167 -26.38 -9.20 -10.15
C ARG A 167 -25.54 -8.28 -11.04
N LEU A 168 -24.23 -8.51 -11.11
CA LEU A 168 -23.30 -7.71 -11.92
C LEU A 168 -23.17 -8.24 -13.35
N ASN A 169 -23.84 -9.34 -13.70
CA ASN A 169 -23.74 -10.02 -14.99
C ASN A 169 -22.29 -10.34 -15.36
N LEU A 170 -21.57 -10.97 -14.42
CA LEU A 170 -20.17 -11.37 -14.57
C LEU A 170 -20.06 -12.88 -14.77
N PRO A 171 -19.04 -13.37 -15.50
CA PRO A 171 -18.74 -14.80 -15.59
C PRO A 171 -18.16 -15.32 -14.26
N ASP A 172 -18.09 -16.64 -14.12
CA ASP A 172 -17.58 -17.31 -12.93
C ASP A 172 -16.10 -17.03 -12.67
N GLU A 173 -15.31 -16.77 -13.71
CA GLU A 173 -13.88 -16.42 -13.60
C GLU A 173 -13.55 -15.21 -14.48
N PHE A 174 -12.67 -14.34 -13.97
CA PHE A 174 -12.22 -13.12 -14.69
C PHE A 174 -10.85 -12.66 -14.17
N ALA A 175 -10.19 -11.81 -14.95
CA ALA A 175 -9.11 -10.96 -14.49
C ALA A 175 -9.70 -9.74 -13.78
N LEU A 176 -9.13 -9.36 -12.62
CA LEU A 176 -9.62 -8.27 -11.79
C LEU A 176 -8.56 -7.19 -11.59
N HIS A 177 -8.97 -5.94 -11.67
CA HIS A 177 -8.20 -4.80 -11.20
C HIS A 177 -9.04 -3.95 -10.24
N VAL A 178 -8.47 -3.62 -9.09
CA VAL A 178 -9.12 -2.75 -8.09
C VAL A 178 -8.19 -1.61 -7.72
N SER A 179 -8.63 -0.37 -7.93
CA SER A 179 -7.88 0.82 -7.50
C SER A 179 -8.68 2.12 -7.66
N SER A 180 -8.10 3.25 -7.24
CA SER A 180 -8.51 4.57 -7.76
C SER A 180 -7.97 4.70 -9.20
N TYR A 181 -8.63 4.05 -10.15
CA TYR A 181 -8.11 3.76 -11.47
C TYR A 181 -8.02 4.97 -12.41
N ALA A 182 -8.57 6.13 -12.03
CA ALA A 182 -8.34 7.38 -12.75
C ALA A 182 -6.92 7.95 -12.55
N GLN A 183 -6.18 7.46 -11.55
CA GLN A 183 -4.80 7.89 -11.33
C GLN A 183 -3.87 7.30 -12.41
N PRO A 184 -3.09 8.13 -13.15
CA PRO A 184 -2.22 7.64 -14.23
C PRO A 184 -1.21 6.58 -13.76
N ARG A 185 -0.73 6.66 -12.52
CA ARG A 185 0.22 5.69 -11.96
C ARG A 185 -0.35 4.28 -11.82
N LYS A 186 -1.68 4.12 -11.74
CA LYS A 186 -2.33 2.79 -11.69
C LYS A 186 -2.32 2.07 -13.04
N ASN A 187 -2.01 2.79 -14.11
CA ASN A 187 -1.69 2.25 -15.43
C ASN A 187 -2.80 1.39 -16.08
N VAL A 188 -4.03 1.66 -15.71
CA VAL A 188 -5.19 0.81 -16.05
C VAL A 188 -5.52 0.85 -17.56
N VAL A 189 -5.16 1.95 -18.22
CA VAL A 189 -5.34 2.04 -19.68
C VAL A 189 -4.48 1.01 -20.40
N ARG A 190 -3.18 0.89 -20.05
CA ARG A 190 -2.32 -0.15 -20.64
C ARG A 190 -2.77 -1.56 -20.28
N LEU A 191 -3.30 -1.77 -19.08
CA LEU A 191 -3.92 -3.05 -18.72
C LEU A 191 -5.09 -3.40 -19.67
N ALA A 192 -5.99 -2.44 -19.89
CA ALA A 192 -7.13 -2.64 -20.80
C ALA A 192 -6.68 -2.85 -22.26
N GLU A 193 -5.66 -2.13 -22.73
CA GLU A 193 -5.02 -2.34 -24.04
C GLU A 193 -4.34 -3.72 -24.16
N ALA A 194 -3.78 -4.22 -23.07
CA ALA A 194 -3.14 -5.53 -23.03
C ALA A 194 -4.15 -6.68 -23.06
N VAL A 195 -5.20 -6.58 -22.24
CA VAL A 195 -6.15 -7.69 -22.02
C VAL A 195 -7.30 -7.68 -23.01
N GLY A 196 -7.75 -6.50 -23.48
CA GLY A 196 -8.88 -6.40 -24.40
C GLY A 196 -8.80 -7.33 -25.63
N PRO A 197 -7.67 -7.40 -26.37
CA PRO A 197 -7.54 -8.28 -27.54
C PRO A 197 -7.51 -9.78 -27.24
N THR A 198 -7.38 -10.19 -25.95
CA THR A 198 -7.21 -11.60 -25.57
C THR A 198 -8.53 -12.35 -25.41
N GLY A 199 -9.64 -11.64 -25.28
CA GLY A 199 -10.94 -12.21 -24.93
C GLY A 199 -11.11 -12.63 -23.46
N ILE A 200 -10.06 -12.54 -22.64
CA ILE A 200 -10.13 -12.81 -21.19
C ILE A 200 -11.06 -11.76 -20.57
N PRO A 201 -12.10 -12.15 -19.79
CA PRO A 201 -12.96 -11.19 -19.11
C PRO A 201 -12.13 -10.34 -18.15
N LEU A 202 -12.21 -9.02 -18.26
CA LEU A 202 -11.52 -8.06 -17.40
C LEU A 202 -12.52 -7.19 -16.65
N VAL A 203 -12.51 -7.30 -15.34
CA VAL A 203 -13.27 -6.46 -14.42
C VAL A 203 -12.37 -5.39 -13.83
N ILE A 204 -12.76 -4.14 -13.97
CA ILE A 204 -12.07 -2.99 -13.38
C ILE A 204 -13.03 -2.32 -12.41
N ALA A 205 -12.69 -2.31 -11.13
CA ALA A 205 -13.51 -1.75 -10.06
C ALA A 205 -12.75 -0.69 -9.25
N GLY A 206 -13.48 0.24 -8.67
CA GLY A 206 -12.95 1.27 -7.80
C GLY A 206 -13.38 2.68 -8.18
N THR A 207 -12.69 3.68 -7.62
CA THR A 207 -13.06 5.08 -7.86
C THR A 207 -12.42 5.63 -9.13
N ALA A 208 -13.20 6.41 -9.88
CA ALA A 208 -12.71 7.14 -11.04
C ALA A 208 -13.24 8.57 -11.03
N ALA A 209 -12.36 9.54 -11.00
CA ALA A 209 -12.74 10.92 -11.29
C ALA A 209 -12.93 11.11 -12.81
N PRO A 210 -13.87 11.97 -13.23
CA PRO A 210 -14.00 12.37 -14.63
C PRO A 210 -12.67 12.88 -15.19
N GLY A 211 -12.31 12.47 -16.40
CA GLY A 211 -11.07 12.90 -17.04
C GLY A 211 -10.63 11.98 -18.18
N VAL A 212 -9.49 12.31 -18.77
CA VAL A 212 -8.93 11.63 -19.97
C VAL A 212 -8.77 10.12 -19.76
N VAL A 213 -8.31 9.70 -18.58
CA VAL A 213 -8.10 8.26 -18.27
C VAL A 213 -9.42 7.51 -18.34
N LEU A 214 -10.47 8.02 -17.67
CA LEU A 214 -11.78 7.39 -17.64
C LEU A 214 -12.38 7.31 -19.07
N GLU A 215 -12.28 8.39 -19.85
CA GLU A 215 -12.83 8.39 -21.23
C GLU A 215 -12.09 7.42 -22.15
N ARG A 216 -10.75 7.28 -22.01
CA ARG A 216 -9.99 6.23 -22.73
C ARG A 216 -10.46 4.83 -22.33
N LEU A 217 -10.66 4.57 -21.03
CA LEU A 217 -11.15 3.27 -20.55
C LEU A 217 -12.54 2.96 -21.06
N LYS A 218 -13.47 3.94 -21.06
CA LYS A 218 -14.79 3.78 -21.66
C LYS A 218 -14.71 3.48 -23.17
N GLY A 219 -13.77 4.13 -23.88
CA GLY A 219 -13.49 3.84 -25.30
C GLY A 219 -13.04 2.41 -25.52
N LEU A 220 -12.12 1.91 -24.68
CA LEU A 220 -11.64 0.53 -24.73
C LEU A 220 -12.75 -0.49 -24.38
N ALA A 221 -13.59 -0.20 -23.38
CA ALA A 221 -14.71 -1.05 -23.01
C ALA A 221 -15.80 -1.10 -24.10
N ARG A 222 -15.98 -0.03 -24.90
CA ARG A 222 -16.83 -0.08 -26.11
C ARG A 222 -16.21 -0.91 -27.24
N LYS A 223 -14.87 -0.87 -27.36
CA LYS A 223 -14.12 -1.63 -28.39
C LYS A 223 -14.03 -3.11 -28.06
N TYR A 224 -13.89 -3.47 -26.79
CA TYR A 224 -13.66 -4.83 -26.32
C TYR A 224 -14.75 -5.24 -25.35
N SER A 225 -15.68 -6.12 -25.80
CA SER A 225 -16.84 -6.56 -25.02
C SER A 225 -16.49 -7.36 -23.76
N ASN A 226 -15.26 -7.85 -23.65
CA ASN A 226 -14.73 -8.55 -22.47
C ASN A 226 -14.27 -7.61 -21.34
N ILE A 227 -14.33 -6.28 -21.50
CA ILE A 227 -13.96 -5.31 -20.46
C ILE A 227 -15.22 -4.75 -19.80
N ARG A 228 -15.27 -4.87 -18.46
CA ARG A 228 -16.33 -4.31 -17.63
C ARG A 228 -15.77 -3.28 -16.66
N LEU A 229 -16.38 -2.09 -16.59
CA LEU A 229 -15.99 -1.01 -15.69
C LEU A 229 -17.05 -0.83 -14.62
N PHE A 230 -16.63 -0.85 -13.38
CA PHE A 230 -17.48 -0.59 -12.22
C PHE A 230 -16.92 0.58 -11.41
N GLY A 231 -17.81 1.28 -10.70
CA GLY A 231 -17.46 2.31 -9.75
C GLY A 231 -16.93 1.76 -8.42
N PHE A 232 -17.03 2.56 -7.38
CA PHE A 232 -16.76 2.12 -6.00
C PHE A 232 -17.65 0.92 -5.66
N MET A 233 -17.07 -0.05 -4.97
CA MET A 233 -17.74 -1.24 -4.50
C MET A 233 -17.65 -1.36 -3.00
N GLU A 234 -18.73 -1.80 -2.38
CA GLU A 234 -18.77 -2.12 -0.96
C GLU A 234 -17.89 -3.34 -0.67
N SER A 235 -17.43 -3.46 0.58
CA SER A 235 -16.49 -4.52 0.99
C SER A 235 -17.03 -5.94 0.73
N SER A 236 -18.34 -6.17 0.87
CA SER A 236 -18.98 -7.46 0.59
C SER A 236 -18.92 -7.83 -0.90
N ASP A 237 -19.22 -6.89 -1.78
CA ASP A 237 -19.14 -7.09 -3.23
C ASP A 237 -17.69 -7.30 -3.67
N LEU A 238 -16.78 -6.53 -3.08
CA LEU A 238 -15.36 -6.65 -3.38
C LEU A 238 -14.80 -8.01 -2.95
N ALA A 239 -15.22 -8.53 -1.79
CA ALA A 239 -14.87 -9.87 -1.32
C ALA A 239 -15.37 -10.96 -2.31
N ALA A 240 -16.58 -10.81 -2.83
CA ALA A 240 -17.12 -11.70 -3.86
C ALA A 240 -16.29 -11.65 -5.16
N LEU A 241 -15.90 -10.45 -5.59
CA LEU A 241 -15.02 -10.31 -6.77
C LEU A 241 -13.65 -10.96 -6.53
N TYR A 242 -13.04 -10.78 -5.36
CA TYR A 242 -11.77 -11.42 -5.04
C TYR A 242 -11.89 -12.95 -5.02
N SER A 243 -12.99 -13.49 -4.48
CA SER A 243 -13.17 -14.94 -4.39
C SER A 243 -13.36 -15.62 -5.76
N ALA A 244 -13.97 -14.92 -6.72
CA ALA A 244 -14.14 -15.39 -8.11
C ALA A 244 -12.97 -15.02 -9.03
N CYS A 245 -12.11 -14.11 -8.61
CA CYS A 245 -10.98 -13.64 -9.41
C CYS A 245 -9.99 -14.76 -9.68
N ARG A 246 -9.71 -15.02 -10.97
CA ARG A 246 -8.66 -15.95 -11.38
C ARG A 246 -7.29 -15.30 -11.39
N VAL A 247 -7.20 -14.09 -11.93
CA VAL A 247 -5.95 -13.33 -12.05
C VAL A 247 -6.19 -11.90 -11.56
N PHE A 248 -5.46 -11.48 -10.55
CA PHE A 248 -5.45 -10.09 -10.12
C PHE A 248 -4.35 -9.32 -10.82
N CYS A 249 -4.68 -8.18 -11.43
CA CYS A 249 -3.78 -7.41 -12.27
C CYS A 249 -3.51 -6.01 -11.68
N LEU A 250 -2.27 -5.73 -11.30
CA LEU A 250 -1.86 -4.42 -10.77
C LEU A 250 -0.56 -3.94 -11.43
N PRO A 251 -0.56 -3.66 -12.76
CA PRO A 251 0.62 -3.22 -13.49
C PRO A 251 0.90 -1.73 -13.30
N SER A 252 0.79 -1.25 -12.08
CA SER A 252 1.05 0.15 -11.72
C SER A 252 2.48 0.55 -12.08
N ILE A 253 2.71 1.83 -12.33
CA ILE A 253 4.06 2.35 -12.56
C ILE A 253 4.95 2.12 -11.35
N HIS A 254 4.36 2.22 -10.15
CA HIS A 254 5.00 1.92 -8.87
C HIS A 254 3.95 1.51 -7.83
N GLU A 255 4.31 0.57 -6.96
CA GLU A 255 3.52 0.19 -5.77
C GLU A 255 4.40 0.10 -4.54
N GLY A 256 3.89 0.59 -3.40
CA GLY A 256 4.57 0.40 -2.13
C GLY A 256 4.42 -1.02 -1.58
N THR A 257 3.21 -1.54 -1.63
CA THR A 257 2.83 -2.88 -1.18
C THR A 257 2.00 -3.60 -2.25
N GLY A 258 0.91 -2.96 -2.71
CA GLY A 258 -0.15 -3.60 -3.46
C GLY A 258 -1.15 -4.32 -2.56
N LEU A 259 -1.66 -3.65 -1.50
CA LEU A 259 -2.60 -4.23 -0.52
C LEU A 259 -3.77 -4.97 -1.18
N VAL A 260 -4.38 -4.38 -2.20
CA VAL A 260 -5.48 -5.01 -2.97
C VAL A 260 -5.05 -6.30 -3.69
N ALA A 261 -3.77 -6.42 -4.04
CA ALA A 261 -3.23 -7.64 -4.63
C ALA A 261 -2.95 -8.72 -3.56
N LEU A 262 -2.59 -8.30 -2.33
CA LEU A 262 -2.50 -9.21 -1.18
C LEU A 262 -3.88 -9.77 -0.83
N ASP A 263 -4.90 -8.91 -0.79
CA ASP A 263 -6.28 -9.36 -0.56
C ASP A 263 -6.69 -10.39 -1.62
N ALA A 264 -6.50 -10.10 -2.90
CA ALA A 264 -6.82 -11.03 -3.99
C ALA A 264 -6.03 -12.36 -3.87
N ALA A 265 -4.74 -12.31 -3.51
CA ALA A 265 -3.91 -13.48 -3.29
C ALA A 265 -4.42 -14.33 -2.11
N ALA A 266 -4.88 -13.70 -1.04
CA ALA A 266 -5.48 -14.39 0.11
C ALA A 266 -6.76 -15.17 -0.27
N TYR A 267 -7.53 -14.65 -1.25
CA TYR A 267 -8.67 -15.37 -1.83
C TYR A 267 -8.25 -16.44 -2.87
N GLY A 268 -6.98 -16.51 -3.28
CA GLY A 268 -6.45 -17.53 -4.18
C GLY A 268 -6.29 -17.09 -5.63
N ALA A 269 -6.32 -15.81 -5.92
CA ALA A 269 -6.00 -15.29 -7.25
C ALA A 269 -4.50 -15.41 -7.56
N GLU A 270 -4.16 -15.68 -8.82
CA GLU A 270 -2.82 -15.45 -9.35
C GLU A 270 -2.58 -13.93 -9.46
N VAL A 271 -1.36 -13.46 -9.21
CA VAL A 271 -1.06 -12.02 -9.19
C VAL A 271 -0.10 -11.63 -10.30
N VAL A 272 -0.55 -10.72 -11.15
CA VAL A 272 0.25 -10.01 -12.16
C VAL A 272 0.45 -8.58 -11.68
N ILE A 273 1.70 -8.20 -11.38
CA ILE A 273 2.00 -6.94 -10.69
C ILE A 273 3.30 -6.33 -11.21
N THR A 274 3.46 -5.02 -11.02
CA THR A 274 4.74 -4.35 -11.29
C THR A 274 5.86 -4.87 -10.37
N ARG A 275 7.10 -4.89 -10.89
CA ARG A 275 8.29 -5.13 -10.06
C ARG A 275 8.72 -3.87 -9.30
N ASN A 276 8.23 -2.70 -9.71
CA ASN A 276 8.70 -1.40 -9.22
C ASN A 276 8.15 -1.12 -7.82
N GLY A 277 9.02 -1.03 -6.83
CA GLY A 277 8.69 -0.77 -5.44
C GLY A 277 8.76 -2.00 -4.56
N GLY A 278 7.82 -2.14 -3.64
CA GLY A 278 7.78 -3.21 -2.64
C GLY A 278 7.21 -4.56 -3.07
N PRO A 279 6.45 -4.74 -4.18
CA PRO A 279 5.83 -6.02 -4.51
C PRO A 279 6.76 -7.25 -4.44
N PRO A 280 8.06 -7.19 -4.81
CA PRO A 280 8.94 -8.34 -4.67
C PRO A 280 9.07 -8.88 -3.25
N ASP A 281 8.99 -8.02 -2.23
CA ASP A 281 9.08 -8.43 -0.81
C ASP A 281 7.82 -9.19 -0.34
N TYR A 282 6.69 -8.96 -1.01
CA TYR A 282 5.40 -9.58 -0.68
C TYR A 282 5.09 -10.83 -1.49
N PHE A 283 5.31 -10.78 -2.81
CA PHE A 283 4.90 -11.84 -3.72
C PHE A 283 6.04 -12.79 -4.09
N GLY A 284 7.31 -12.43 -3.80
CA GLY A 284 8.48 -13.28 -4.00
C GLY A 284 8.49 -13.94 -5.37
N ARG A 285 8.73 -15.23 -5.43
CA ARG A 285 8.74 -16.03 -6.66
C ARG A 285 7.35 -16.33 -7.26
N TRP A 286 6.29 -16.11 -6.49
CA TRP A 286 4.92 -16.42 -6.92
C TRP A 286 4.25 -15.26 -7.65
N GLY A 287 4.78 -14.03 -7.54
CA GLY A 287 4.31 -12.88 -8.30
C GLY A 287 4.79 -12.95 -9.77
N ARG A 288 3.88 -12.68 -10.71
CA ARG A 288 4.23 -12.50 -12.13
C ARG A 288 4.51 -11.03 -12.37
N TYR A 289 5.79 -10.69 -12.50
CA TYR A 289 6.24 -9.30 -12.59
C TYR A 289 6.26 -8.82 -14.04
N VAL A 290 5.78 -7.58 -14.25
CA VAL A 290 5.71 -6.95 -15.55
C VAL A 290 6.46 -5.61 -15.59
N ASP A 291 6.91 -5.23 -16.78
CA ASP A 291 7.26 -3.85 -17.07
C ASP A 291 5.95 -3.07 -17.30
N PRO A 292 5.64 -2.04 -16.45
CA PRO A 292 4.40 -1.29 -16.58
C PRO A 292 4.33 -0.44 -17.85
N TYR A 293 5.44 -0.24 -18.53
CA TYR A 293 5.50 0.54 -19.79
C TYR A 293 5.34 -0.31 -21.05
N ASP A 294 5.43 -1.64 -20.93
CA ASP A 294 5.32 -2.58 -22.04
C ASP A 294 3.98 -3.35 -21.99
N VAL A 295 3.08 -3.01 -22.92
CA VAL A 295 1.76 -3.63 -23.06
C VAL A 295 1.87 -5.13 -23.37
N ASP A 296 2.90 -5.56 -24.10
CA ASP A 296 3.05 -6.96 -24.48
C ASP A 296 3.55 -7.82 -23.32
N THR A 297 4.42 -7.29 -22.44
CA THR A 297 4.77 -7.97 -21.18
C THR A 297 3.56 -8.13 -20.28
N ILE A 298 2.72 -7.10 -20.14
CA ILE A 298 1.47 -7.19 -19.37
C ILE A 298 0.55 -8.27 -19.96
N ARG A 299 0.34 -8.24 -21.29
CA ARG A 299 -0.49 -9.23 -22.00
C ARG A 299 -0.02 -10.65 -21.77
N ARG A 300 1.27 -10.91 -22.01
CA ARG A 300 1.85 -12.25 -21.82
C ARG A 300 1.66 -12.75 -20.40
N ALA A 301 2.01 -11.95 -19.41
CA ALA A 301 1.89 -12.33 -18.00
C ALA A 301 0.44 -12.64 -17.60
N VAL A 302 -0.55 -11.86 -18.08
CA VAL A 302 -1.97 -12.13 -17.82
C VAL A 302 -2.43 -13.41 -18.50
N VAL A 303 -2.05 -13.64 -19.77
CA VAL A 303 -2.43 -14.86 -20.50
C VAL A 303 -1.77 -16.10 -19.87
N GLU A 304 -0.53 -16.03 -19.46
CA GLU A 304 0.17 -17.12 -18.77
C GLU A 304 -0.47 -17.41 -17.42
N ALA A 305 -0.76 -16.38 -16.61
CA ALA A 305 -1.45 -16.53 -15.32
C ALA A 305 -2.86 -17.14 -15.52
N TRP A 306 -3.58 -16.71 -16.56
CA TRP A 306 -4.90 -17.23 -16.88
C TRP A 306 -4.90 -18.72 -17.22
N LYS A 307 -3.88 -19.20 -17.92
CA LYS A 307 -3.73 -20.61 -18.33
C LYS A 307 -3.09 -21.50 -17.27
N ALA A 308 -2.38 -20.92 -16.32
CA ALA A 308 -1.66 -21.66 -15.30
C ALA A 308 -2.63 -22.42 -14.37
N PRO A 309 -2.26 -23.61 -13.87
CA PRO A 309 -3.03 -24.27 -12.82
C PRO A 309 -2.98 -23.44 -11.53
N ARG A 310 -4.07 -23.41 -10.79
CA ARG A 310 -4.12 -22.80 -9.46
C ARG A 310 -3.46 -23.74 -8.45
N THR A 311 -2.24 -23.45 -8.05
CA THR A 311 -1.50 -24.28 -7.08
C THR A 311 -1.84 -23.98 -5.62
N GLY A 312 -2.37 -22.79 -5.37
CA GLY A 312 -2.61 -22.28 -4.03
C GLY A 312 -1.34 -21.89 -3.24
N GLU A 313 -0.16 -21.98 -3.86
CA GLU A 313 1.11 -21.67 -3.20
C GLU A 313 1.21 -20.22 -2.79
N LEU A 314 0.83 -19.28 -3.68
CA LEU A 314 0.80 -17.86 -3.35
C LEU A 314 -0.16 -17.58 -2.19
N ARG A 315 -1.37 -18.14 -2.21
CA ARG A 315 -2.33 -18.01 -1.11
C ARG A 315 -1.75 -18.50 0.19
N ARG A 316 -1.13 -19.68 0.18
CA ARG A 316 -0.48 -20.25 1.38
C ARG A 316 0.62 -19.33 1.89
N HIS A 317 1.53 -18.88 1.02
CA HIS A 317 2.59 -17.92 1.39
C HIS A 317 2.02 -16.69 2.07
N VAL A 318 1.03 -16.04 1.46
CA VAL A 318 0.42 -14.81 1.99
C VAL A 318 -0.22 -15.06 3.36
N LEU A 319 -1.01 -16.13 3.52
CA LEU A 319 -1.71 -16.42 4.78
C LEU A 319 -0.78 -16.93 5.89
N GLU A 320 0.35 -17.55 5.53
CA GLU A 320 1.31 -18.02 6.52
C GLU A 320 2.35 -16.97 6.91
N THR A 321 2.67 -16.00 6.05
CA THR A 321 3.80 -15.08 6.30
C THR A 321 3.43 -13.61 6.36
N LEU A 322 2.34 -13.20 5.73
CA LEU A 322 1.94 -11.80 5.56
C LEU A 322 0.59 -11.51 6.22
N THR A 323 0.46 -11.82 7.50
CA THR A 323 -0.75 -11.47 8.27
C THR A 323 -0.56 -10.16 9.03
N TRP A 324 -1.67 -9.46 9.31
CA TRP A 324 -1.61 -8.27 10.16
C TRP A 324 -1.13 -8.59 11.58
N GLU A 325 -1.38 -9.80 12.07
CA GLU A 325 -0.85 -10.25 13.35
C GLU A 325 0.69 -10.28 13.34
N LYS A 326 1.31 -10.84 12.29
CA LYS A 326 2.78 -10.84 12.15
C LYS A 326 3.35 -9.44 11.98
N SER A 327 2.66 -8.58 11.23
CA SER A 327 3.01 -7.17 11.13
C SER A 327 2.98 -6.49 12.51
N ALA A 328 1.94 -6.75 13.32
CA ALA A 328 1.83 -6.21 14.66
C ALA A 328 2.94 -6.72 15.59
N GLN A 329 3.28 -8.01 15.55
CA GLN A 329 4.38 -8.58 16.34
C GLN A 329 5.72 -7.91 16.01
N GLN A 330 6.00 -7.64 14.73
CA GLN A 330 7.20 -6.92 14.32
C GLN A 330 7.17 -5.44 14.76
N LEU A 331 6.01 -4.78 14.72
CA LEU A 331 5.85 -3.43 15.24
C LEU A 331 6.05 -3.38 16.76
N ILE A 332 5.53 -4.36 17.50
CA ILE A 332 5.73 -4.46 18.96
C ILE A 332 7.22 -4.54 19.26
N ALA A 333 7.95 -5.41 18.57
CA ALA A 333 9.42 -5.50 18.75
C ALA A 333 10.12 -4.16 18.48
N ALA A 334 9.68 -3.41 17.45
CA ALA A 334 10.22 -2.08 17.16
C ALA A 334 9.86 -1.05 18.25
N TYR A 335 8.67 -1.13 18.85
CA TYR A 335 8.29 -0.26 19.97
C TYR A 335 9.07 -0.59 21.25
N GLU A 336 9.26 -1.87 21.55
CA GLU A 336 10.05 -2.31 22.69
C GLU A 336 11.52 -1.88 22.57
N GLU A 337 12.08 -1.94 21.37
CA GLU A 337 13.42 -1.46 21.08
C GLU A 337 13.60 0.01 21.46
N ILE A 338 12.69 0.89 21.07
CA ILE A 338 12.81 2.34 21.34
C ILE A 338 12.45 2.72 22.77
N LEU A 339 11.70 1.88 23.47
CA LEU A 339 11.42 2.04 24.91
C LEU A 339 12.50 1.40 25.80
N ASN A 340 13.49 0.69 25.21
CA ASN A 340 14.50 -0.09 25.94
C ASN A 340 13.88 -1.15 26.88
N ILE A 341 12.74 -1.72 26.49
CA ILE A 341 12.12 -2.86 27.17
C ILE A 341 12.72 -4.12 26.54
N ARG A 342 13.44 -4.90 27.35
CA ARG A 342 14.02 -6.20 26.93
C ARG A 342 13.21 -7.34 27.52
#